data_2d8583cad632eed0f691db63dbecd587
#
_entry.id   2d8583cad632eed0f691db63dbecd587
#
_cell.length_a   1.000
_cell.length_b   1.000
_cell.length_c   1.000
_cell.angle_alpha   90.00
_cell.angle_beta   90.00
_cell.angle_gamma   90.00
#
_symmetry.space_group_name_H-M   'P 1'
#
loop_
_entity.id
_entity.type
_entity.pdbx_description
1 polymer ?
#
loop_
_entity_poly.entity_id
_entity_poly.type
_entity_poly.pdbx_seq_one_letter_code
_entity_poly.pdbx_strand_id
1 'polypeptide(L)'
;TEHKGDTGLAYWQTQKLNDIRVRLVEYSPGYKADHWCKKGHVLYCFEGEMETELEDGRIMPLTAGMCYLVGDNNEAHRSSTKTGCKLFIVD
;
A
#
# COMPACT_ATOMS: atom_id res chain seq x y z
N THR A 1 1.76 -8.01 -12.21
CA THR A 1 3.04 -7.31 -12.44
C THR A 1 3.87 -7.29 -11.16
N GLU A 2 5.14 -7.52 -11.29
CA GLU A 2 6.05 -7.53 -10.16
C GLU A 2 6.73 -6.18 -10.02
N HIS A 3 6.81 -5.67 -8.79
CA HIS A 3 7.46 -4.39 -8.49
C HIS A 3 8.44 -4.57 -7.33
N LYS A 4 9.66 -4.07 -7.48
CA LYS A 4 10.65 -4.12 -6.41
C LYS A 4 10.49 -2.93 -5.48
N GLY A 5 10.58 -3.18 -4.16
CA GLY A 5 10.73 -2.13 -3.17
C GLY A 5 12.21 -1.88 -2.85
N ASP A 6 12.48 -1.08 -1.83
CA ASP A 6 13.83 -0.98 -1.25
C ASP A 6 14.28 -2.36 -0.79
N THR A 7 13.35 -3.11 -0.22
CA THR A 7 13.51 -4.52 0.11
C THR A 7 12.21 -5.23 -0.29
N GLY A 8 12.30 -6.52 -0.64
CA GLY A 8 11.14 -7.33 -0.97
C GLY A 8 10.51 -6.98 -2.31
N LEU A 9 9.37 -7.60 -2.57
CA LEU A 9 8.65 -7.52 -3.84
C LEU A 9 7.18 -7.25 -3.60
N ALA A 10 6.54 -6.55 -4.55
CA ALA A 10 5.10 -6.39 -4.61
C ALA A 10 4.58 -6.99 -5.90
N TYR A 11 3.44 -7.65 -5.85
CA TYR A 11 2.77 -8.24 -7.01
C TYR A 11 1.42 -7.58 -7.18
N TRP A 12 1.15 -7.04 -8.37
CA TRP A 12 -0.07 -6.28 -8.66
C TRP A 12 -0.91 -6.98 -9.71
N GLN A 13 -2.22 -7.01 -9.47
CA GLN A 13 -3.23 -7.28 -10.49
C GLN A 13 -4.08 -6.03 -10.60
N THR A 14 -4.06 -5.39 -11.76
CA THR A 14 -4.62 -4.06 -11.95
C THR A 14 -5.78 -4.10 -12.94
N GLN A 15 -6.87 -3.40 -12.59
CA GLN A 15 -8.01 -3.15 -13.46
C GLN A 15 -8.28 -1.65 -13.45
N LYS A 16 -8.47 -1.08 -14.63
CA LYS A 16 -8.70 0.35 -14.76
C LYS A 16 -10.03 0.63 -15.46
N LEU A 17 -10.79 1.57 -14.93
CA LEU A 17 -12.03 2.02 -15.52
C LEU A 17 -12.06 3.55 -15.42
N ASN A 18 -11.97 4.23 -16.58
CA ASN A 18 -11.87 5.69 -16.63
C ASN A 18 -10.70 6.17 -15.75
N ASP A 19 -11.01 7.03 -14.76
CA ASP A 19 -9.99 7.57 -13.86
C ASP A 19 -9.77 6.73 -12.61
N ILE A 20 -10.49 5.62 -12.49
CA ILE A 20 -10.40 4.76 -11.31
C ILE A 20 -9.50 3.57 -11.62
N ARG A 21 -8.53 3.34 -10.75
CA ARG A 21 -7.67 2.16 -10.81
C ARG A 21 -7.92 1.31 -9.58
N VAL A 22 -8.20 0.03 -9.80
CA VAL A 22 -8.40 -0.95 -8.74
C VAL A 22 -7.26 -1.96 -8.82
N ARG A 23 -6.62 -2.24 -7.69
CA ARG A 23 -5.51 -3.17 -7.63
C ARG A 23 -5.68 -4.17 -6.51
N LEU A 24 -5.40 -5.43 -6.82
CA LEU A 24 -5.10 -6.44 -5.81
C LEU A 24 -3.58 -6.49 -5.69
N VAL A 25 -3.08 -6.26 -4.49
CA VAL A 25 -1.64 -6.13 -4.25
C VAL A 25 -1.23 -7.13 -3.17
N GLU A 26 -0.16 -7.86 -3.45
CA GLU A 26 0.47 -8.73 -2.46
C GLU A 26 1.88 -8.25 -2.21
N TYR A 27 2.22 -7.98 -0.95
CA TYR A 27 3.58 -7.64 -0.55
C TYR A 27 4.24 -8.87 0.05
N SER A 28 5.46 -9.17 -0.40
CA SER A 28 6.24 -10.26 0.18
C SER A 28 6.69 -9.89 1.60
N PRO A 29 7.01 -10.89 2.45
CA PRO A 29 7.62 -10.58 3.75
C PRO A 29 8.87 -9.72 3.58
N GLY A 30 8.97 -8.68 4.39
CA GLY A 30 10.10 -7.75 4.33
C GLY A 30 9.99 -6.66 3.27
N TYR A 31 8.87 -6.56 2.57
CA TYR A 31 8.69 -5.51 1.55
C TYR A 31 8.72 -4.11 2.18
N LYS A 32 9.41 -3.20 1.54
CA LYS A 32 9.38 -1.77 1.87
C LYS A 32 9.38 -0.99 0.57
N ALA A 33 8.40 -0.10 0.40
CA ALA A 33 8.28 0.72 -0.80
C ALA A 33 9.51 1.62 -0.98
N ASP A 34 9.91 1.83 -2.22
CA ASP A 34 11.11 2.57 -2.57
C ASP A 34 10.86 4.07 -2.82
N HIS A 35 9.63 4.52 -2.63
CA HIS A 35 9.28 5.92 -2.84
C HIS A 35 8.11 6.33 -1.96
N TRP A 36 7.96 7.65 -1.80
CA TRP A 36 6.82 8.25 -1.12
C TRP A 36 5.70 8.46 -2.12
N CYS A 37 4.49 8.04 -1.77
CA CYS A 37 3.32 8.17 -2.62
C CYS A 37 2.44 9.33 -2.14
N LYS A 38 2.05 10.21 -3.08
CA LYS A 38 1.15 11.34 -2.81
C LYS A 38 -0.23 11.14 -3.43
N LYS A 39 -0.45 10.03 -4.10
CA LYS A 39 -1.72 9.72 -4.74
C LYS A 39 -2.78 9.39 -3.71
N GLY A 40 -4.01 9.88 -3.91
CA GLY A 40 -5.14 9.52 -3.08
C GLY A 40 -5.52 8.07 -3.24
N HIS A 41 -5.75 7.38 -2.13
CA HIS A 41 -6.05 5.97 -2.13
C HIS A 41 -7.10 5.60 -1.12
N VAL A 42 -7.77 4.48 -1.44
CA VAL A 42 -8.41 3.63 -0.44
C VAL A 42 -7.57 2.35 -0.38
N LEU A 43 -7.00 2.04 0.78
CA LEU A 43 -6.26 0.81 1.00
C LEU A 43 -7.03 -0.05 2.01
N TYR A 44 -7.40 -1.24 1.59
CA TYR A 44 -8.03 -2.21 2.48
C TYR A 44 -7.13 -3.43 2.62
N CYS A 45 -6.70 -3.72 3.84
CA CYS A 45 -5.89 -4.90 4.14
C CYS A 45 -6.84 -6.07 4.44
N PHE A 46 -6.81 -7.11 3.62
CA PHE A 46 -7.68 -8.26 3.85
C PHE A 46 -6.92 -9.49 4.33
N GLU A 47 -5.60 -9.49 4.31
CA GLU A 47 -4.78 -10.57 4.84
C GLU A 47 -3.43 -10.03 5.28
N GLY A 48 -2.95 -10.48 6.45
CA GLY A 48 -1.65 -10.09 6.97
C GLY A 48 -1.67 -8.73 7.66
N GLU A 49 -0.52 -8.06 7.66
CA GLU A 49 -0.36 -6.77 8.31
C GLU A 49 0.69 -5.94 7.60
N MET A 50 0.52 -4.62 7.67
CA MET A 50 1.50 -3.68 7.14
C MET A 50 1.55 -2.43 7.98
N GLU A 51 2.54 -1.59 7.74
CA GLU A 51 2.65 -0.26 8.33
C GLU A 51 2.69 0.78 7.23
N THR A 52 1.99 1.90 7.45
CA THR A 52 2.05 3.08 6.61
C THR A 52 2.85 4.13 7.35
N GLU A 53 3.96 4.56 6.76
CA GLU A 53 4.81 5.60 7.32
C GLU A 53 4.48 6.94 6.64
N LEU A 54 4.29 7.99 7.43
CA LEU A 54 4.08 9.35 6.95
C LEU A 54 5.38 10.13 7.03
N GLU A 55 5.50 11.20 6.24
CA GLU A 55 6.73 11.99 6.17
C GLU A 55 7.11 12.64 7.50
N ASP A 56 6.13 12.89 8.37
CA ASP A 56 6.37 13.47 9.70
C ASP A 56 6.83 12.43 10.73
N GLY A 57 7.01 11.19 10.33
CA GLY A 57 7.49 10.13 11.20
C GLY A 57 6.40 9.28 11.85
N ARG A 58 5.11 9.64 11.69
CA ARG A 58 4.03 8.80 12.22
C ARG A 58 3.98 7.47 11.49
N ILE A 59 3.77 6.40 12.22
CA ILE A 59 3.62 5.06 11.67
C ILE A 59 2.24 4.54 12.06
N MET A 60 1.44 4.16 11.06
CA MET A 60 0.08 3.69 11.26
C MET A 60 -0.01 2.23 10.86
N PRO A 61 -0.29 1.32 11.81
CA PRO A 61 -0.45 -0.09 11.47
C PRO A 61 -1.77 -0.33 10.74
N LEU A 62 -1.75 -1.30 9.83
CA LEU A 62 -2.93 -1.71 9.08
C LEU A 62 -2.95 -3.23 9.08
N THR A 63 -3.88 -3.81 9.82
CA THR A 63 -4.04 -5.26 9.91
C THR A 63 -5.28 -5.72 9.15
N ALA A 64 -5.43 -7.03 8.98
CA ALA A 64 -6.56 -7.59 8.23
C ALA A 64 -7.89 -7.05 8.75
N GLY A 65 -8.71 -6.55 7.84
CA GLY A 65 -10.00 -5.93 8.16
C GLY A 65 -9.96 -4.41 8.32
N MET A 66 -8.78 -3.79 8.27
CA MET A 66 -8.62 -2.34 8.42
C MET A 66 -8.47 -1.65 7.07
N CYS A 67 -8.91 -0.40 7.03
CA CYS A 67 -8.88 0.44 5.84
C CYS A 67 -8.16 1.75 6.13
N TYR A 68 -7.33 2.20 5.19
CA TYR A 68 -6.64 3.48 5.26
C TYR A 68 -7.11 4.37 4.09
N LEU A 69 -7.47 5.60 4.40
CA LEU A 69 -7.93 6.56 3.41
C LEU A 69 -6.99 7.75 3.38
N VAL A 70 -6.61 8.18 2.18
CA VAL A 70 -5.78 9.37 2.02
C VAL A 70 -6.21 10.09 0.75
N GLY A 71 -6.33 11.42 0.83
CA GLY A 71 -6.62 12.26 -0.33
C GLY A 71 -5.37 12.55 -1.16
N ASP A 72 -5.58 13.00 -2.40
CA ASP A 72 -4.48 13.40 -3.27
C ASP A 72 -3.69 14.55 -2.63
N ASN A 73 -2.38 14.42 -2.61
CA ASN A 73 -1.44 15.46 -2.15
C ASN A 73 -1.64 15.90 -0.70
N ASN A 74 -2.40 15.13 0.10
CA ASN A 74 -2.59 15.48 1.50
C ASN A 74 -1.38 15.10 2.34
N GLU A 75 -1.03 13.81 2.30
CA GLU A 75 0.11 13.33 3.07
C GLU A 75 0.86 12.30 2.25
N ALA A 76 2.15 12.51 2.03
CA ALA A 76 2.99 11.52 1.41
C ALA A 76 3.16 10.34 2.37
N HIS A 77 3.09 9.13 1.84
CA HIS A 77 3.15 7.91 2.63
C HIS A 77 3.90 6.83 1.90
N ARG A 78 4.40 5.87 2.65
CA ARG A 78 5.01 4.68 2.06
C ARG A 78 4.71 3.45 2.92
N SER A 79 4.59 2.32 2.25
CA SER A 79 4.15 1.07 2.87
C SER A 79 5.32 0.14 3.14
N SER A 80 5.23 -0.61 4.23
CA SER A 80 6.17 -1.68 4.55
C SER A 80 5.45 -2.79 5.31
N THR A 81 5.98 -4.00 5.23
CA THR A 81 5.45 -5.13 5.98
C THR A 81 6.60 -6.07 6.37
N LYS A 82 6.53 -6.63 7.55
CA LYS A 82 7.52 -7.62 8.01
C LYS A 82 7.14 -9.03 7.59
N THR A 83 5.86 -9.36 7.64
CA THR A 83 5.36 -10.72 7.46
C THR A 83 4.64 -10.97 6.15
N GLY A 84 4.42 -9.91 5.38
CA GLY A 84 3.64 -9.96 4.14
C GLY A 84 2.19 -9.61 4.38
N CYS A 85 1.54 -9.13 3.31
CA CYS A 85 0.11 -8.79 3.38
C CYS A 85 -0.50 -8.78 2.01
N LYS A 86 -1.84 -8.79 1.97
CA LYS A 86 -2.62 -8.64 0.75
C LYS A 86 -3.57 -7.46 0.92
N LEU A 87 -3.60 -6.61 -0.08
CA LEU A 87 -4.35 -5.36 -0.07
C LEU A 87 -5.27 -5.25 -1.27
N PHE A 88 -6.37 -4.54 -1.06
CA PHE A 88 -7.24 -4.06 -2.13
C PHE A 88 -7.10 -2.54 -2.14
N ILE A 89 -6.66 -1.99 -3.26
CA ILE A 89 -6.35 -0.56 -3.37
C ILE A 89 -7.19 0.05 -4.48
N VAL A 90 -7.81 1.19 -4.19
CA VAL A 90 -8.54 1.99 -5.18
C VAL A 90 -7.86 3.36 -5.24
N ASP A 91 -7.39 3.73 -6.43
CA ASP A 91 -6.76 5.04 -6.63
C ASP A 91 -6.95 5.62 -8.04
#